data_78b75181c8639289be4d84ff417554ab
#
_entry.id   78b75181c8639289be4d84ff417554ab
#
_cell.length_a   1.000
_cell.length_b   1.000
_cell.length_c   1.000
_cell.angle_alpha   90.00
_cell.angle_beta   90.00
_cell.angle_gamma   90.00
#
_symmetry.space_group_name_H-M   'P 1'
#
loop_
_entity.id
_entity.type
_entity.pdbx_description
1 polymer ?
#
loop_
_entity_poly.entity_id
_entity_poly.type
_entity_poly.pdbx_seq_one_letter_code
_entity_poly.pdbx_strand_id
1 'polypeptide(L)'
;TAPTAIRSLIALGDAPLEGKSLDSLRVLGTVGEPINEEAWNWYYEKIGKSRCPIVDTWWQTETGGILISNLAGITPQKAAHATFPLPGIQVLLVDENGIVVEGSDSTKGIPSELVQGNLCIKYPWPGILRTTYNDHERCRQTYFSTYENLYFTGDGCSRDTEGNYRITGRVDDVLNVSGHRIGTAEVENAINMYVDVVESAVVGYPHDIKGQGIYAYVILSKDVTDDSLTRQDILQTVTRIIGAIAKPDKIQFVKGLPKTRSGKIMRRILRKIAEGETSNLGDTSTLLDPAVVNEIVVGKI
;
A
#
# COMPACT_ATOMS: atom_id res chain seq x y z
N THR A 1 1.59 12.04 -9.07
CA THR A 1 1.69 10.74 -9.73
C THR A 1 1.41 9.61 -8.73
N ALA A 2 1.49 8.34 -9.15
CA ALA A 2 1.33 7.19 -8.27
C ALA A 2 2.71 6.56 -7.95
N PRO A 3 2.90 5.94 -6.78
CA PRO A 3 4.12 5.22 -6.42
C PRO A 3 4.55 4.16 -7.45
N THR A 4 3.60 3.44 -8.05
CA THR A 4 3.88 2.50 -9.14
C THR A 4 4.60 3.18 -10.33
N ALA A 5 4.20 4.39 -10.72
CA ALA A 5 4.88 5.12 -11.81
C ALA A 5 6.30 5.54 -11.42
N ILE A 6 6.50 5.92 -10.15
CA ILE A 6 7.82 6.26 -9.62
C ILE A 6 8.73 5.03 -9.67
N ARG A 7 8.28 3.86 -9.17
CA ARG A 7 9.04 2.60 -9.23
C ARG A 7 9.39 2.20 -10.67
N SER A 8 8.47 2.41 -11.61
CA SER A 8 8.74 2.15 -13.03
C SER A 8 9.84 3.06 -13.60
N LEU A 9 9.92 4.30 -13.14
CA LEU A 9 11.00 5.23 -13.53
C LEU A 9 12.33 4.81 -12.89
N ILE A 10 12.32 4.41 -11.61
CA ILE A 10 13.51 3.89 -10.92
C ILE A 10 14.10 2.72 -11.69
N ALA A 11 13.26 1.77 -12.13
CA ALA A 11 13.70 0.60 -12.90
C ALA A 11 14.33 0.93 -14.26
N LEU A 12 14.09 2.14 -14.82
CA LEU A 12 14.71 2.62 -16.04
C LEU A 12 16.04 3.38 -15.80
N GLY A 13 16.45 3.49 -14.52
CA GLY A 13 17.65 4.24 -14.13
C GLY A 13 17.55 5.74 -14.43
N ASP A 14 18.67 6.36 -14.81
CA ASP A 14 18.72 7.80 -15.09
C ASP A 14 18.30 8.17 -16.51
N ALA A 15 18.14 7.20 -17.42
CA ALA A 15 17.81 7.45 -18.83
C ALA A 15 16.57 8.34 -19.06
N PRO A 16 15.46 8.22 -18.31
CA PRO A 16 14.29 9.10 -18.47
C PRO A 16 14.58 10.56 -18.10
N LEU A 17 15.65 10.83 -17.35
CA LEU A 17 16.01 12.15 -16.83
C LEU A 17 17.04 12.86 -17.70
N GLU A 18 17.75 12.12 -18.57
CA GLU A 18 18.79 12.67 -19.41
C GLU A 18 18.28 13.81 -20.31
N GLY A 19 18.98 14.94 -20.28
CA GLY A 19 18.62 16.12 -21.06
C GLY A 19 17.33 16.82 -20.62
N LYS A 20 16.72 16.43 -19.48
CA LYS A 20 15.50 17.07 -18.97
C LYS A 20 15.85 18.10 -17.89
N SER A 21 15.43 19.35 -18.10
CA SER A 21 15.41 20.32 -17.01
C SER A 21 14.13 20.11 -16.17
N LEU A 22 14.34 19.94 -14.86
CA LEU A 22 13.26 19.83 -13.87
C LEU A 22 13.16 21.08 -12.99
N ASP A 23 13.82 22.18 -13.39
CA ASP A 23 13.97 23.40 -12.59
C ASP A 23 12.65 24.13 -12.35
N SER A 24 11.69 23.97 -13.26
CA SER A 24 10.34 24.55 -13.12
C SER A 24 9.45 23.83 -12.09
N LEU A 25 9.82 22.63 -11.67
CA LEU A 25 9.07 21.91 -10.62
C LEU A 25 9.23 22.64 -9.29
N ARG A 26 8.14 22.77 -8.56
CA ARG A 26 8.08 23.41 -7.24
C ARG A 26 7.54 22.49 -6.15
N VAL A 27 6.60 21.63 -6.52
CA VAL A 27 5.93 20.66 -5.62
C VAL A 27 5.78 19.35 -6.38
N LEU A 28 6.01 18.26 -5.69
CA LEU A 28 5.74 16.92 -6.16
C LEU A 28 4.54 16.36 -5.40
N GLY A 29 3.85 15.38 -5.96
CA GLY A 29 2.71 14.75 -5.29
C GLY A 29 2.66 13.26 -5.56
N THR A 30 2.20 12.50 -4.56
CA THR A 30 1.96 11.06 -4.67
C THR A 30 0.62 10.68 -4.08
N VAL A 31 -0.05 9.71 -4.72
CA VAL A 31 -1.41 9.30 -4.39
C VAL A 31 -1.75 7.92 -4.96
N GLY A 32 -2.75 7.28 -4.38
CA GLY A 32 -3.37 6.06 -4.92
C GLY A 32 -2.94 4.77 -4.23
N GLU A 33 -1.75 4.73 -3.69
CA GLU A 33 -1.22 3.65 -2.85
C GLU A 33 -0.17 4.21 -1.87
N PRO A 34 0.14 3.52 -0.76
CA PRO A 34 1.26 3.93 0.10
C PRO A 34 2.57 3.91 -0.67
N ILE A 35 3.36 4.99 -0.58
CA ILE A 35 4.70 5.05 -1.13
C ILE A 35 5.70 4.47 -0.12
N ASN A 36 6.64 3.65 -0.60
CA ASN A 36 7.75 3.18 0.23
C ASN A 36 8.85 4.26 0.33
N GLU A 37 9.68 4.13 1.34
CA GLU A 37 10.69 5.13 1.67
C GLU A 37 11.75 5.29 0.56
N GLU A 38 12.16 4.19 -0.07
CA GLU A 38 13.12 4.21 -1.17
C GLU A 38 12.59 5.00 -2.37
N ALA A 39 11.37 4.71 -2.82
CA ALA A 39 10.74 5.43 -3.93
C ALA A 39 10.49 6.90 -3.57
N TRP A 40 10.14 7.21 -2.33
CA TRP A 40 9.97 8.57 -1.85
C TRP A 40 11.29 9.34 -1.90
N ASN A 41 12.38 8.75 -1.40
CA ASN A 41 13.72 9.37 -1.40
C ASN A 41 14.22 9.60 -2.83
N TRP A 42 14.11 8.60 -3.71
CA TRP A 42 14.46 8.75 -5.12
C TRP A 42 13.66 9.87 -5.80
N TYR A 43 12.34 9.93 -5.54
CA TYR A 43 11.47 10.97 -6.09
C TYR A 43 11.87 12.36 -5.59
N TYR A 44 12.20 12.48 -4.31
CA TYR A 44 12.67 13.72 -3.71
C TYR A 44 14.02 14.18 -4.29
N GLU A 45 15.00 13.27 -4.33
CA GLU A 45 16.36 13.59 -4.74
C GLU A 45 16.50 13.77 -6.26
N LYS A 46 16.01 12.82 -7.04
CA LYS A 46 16.21 12.79 -8.50
C LYS A 46 15.26 13.74 -9.24
N ILE A 47 13.97 13.69 -8.94
CA ILE A 47 12.95 14.50 -9.59
C ILE A 47 12.84 15.88 -8.91
N GLY A 48 12.75 15.87 -7.59
CA GLY A 48 12.59 17.08 -6.78
C GLY A 48 13.85 17.90 -6.61
N LYS A 49 15.04 17.35 -6.99
CA LYS A 49 16.36 17.98 -6.80
C LYS A 49 16.60 18.40 -5.35
N SER A 50 16.11 17.61 -4.40
CA SER A 50 16.15 17.85 -2.94
C SER A 50 15.61 19.22 -2.51
N ARG A 51 14.79 19.89 -3.34
CA ARG A 51 14.19 21.20 -3.05
C ARG A 51 12.67 21.22 -3.13
N CYS A 52 12.06 20.32 -3.93
CA CYS A 52 10.62 20.26 -4.08
C CYS A 52 10.02 19.42 -2.96
N PRO A 53 9.11 19.96 -2.13
CA PRO A 53 8.39 19.15 -1.18
C PRO A 53 7.54 18.08 -1.90
N ILE A 54 7.44 16.89 -1.29
CA ILE A 54 6.53 15.85 -1.73
C ILE A 54 5.26 15.95 -0.88
N VAL A 55 4.13 16.11 -1.53
CA VAL A 55 2.80 16.07 -0.92
C VAL A 55 2.27 14.65 -1.10
N ASP A 56 2.34 13.87 -0.02
CA ASP A 56 1.77 12.53 0.05
C ASP A 56 0.35 12.63 0.56
N THR A 57 -0.62 12.07 -0.18
CA THR A 57 -2.03 12.28 0.10
C THR A 57 -2.73 10.95 0.37
N TRP A 58 -3.48 10.89 1.47
CA TRP A 58 -4.41 9.80 1.70
C TRP A 58 -5.85 10.27 1.56
N TRP A 59 -6.59 9.54 0.77
CA TRP A 59 -8.02 9.70 0.56
C TRP A 59 -8.61 8.45 -0.11
N GLN A 60 -9.92 8.39 -0.13
CA GLN A 60 -10.68 7.36 -0.83
C GLN A 60 -11.71 8.03 -1.75
N THR A 61 -12.23 7.31 -2.74
CA THR A 61 -13.36 7.80 -3.56
C THR A 61 -14.51 8.25 -2.67
N GLU A 62 -14.75 7.50 -1.61
CA GLU A 62 -15.81 7.67 -0.63
C GLU A 62 -15.61 8.89 0.28
N THR A 63 -14.40 9.37 0.39
CA THR A 63 -14.12 10.57 1.20
C THR A 63 -14.36 11.88 0.47
N GLY A 64 -14.53 11.84 -0.85
CA GLY A 64 -14.80 13.03 -1.68
C GLY A 64 -13.63 14.00 -1.81
N GLY A 65 -12.51 13.71 -1.16
CA GLY A 65 -11.30 14.53 -1.19
C GLY A 65 -10.25 14.03 -0.20
N ILE A 66 -9.12 14.72 -0.16
CA ILE A 66 -7.98 14.39 0.71
C ILE A 66 -8.34 14.63 2.17
N LEU A 67 -8.03 13.65 3.03
CA LEU A 67 -8.25 13.76 4.47
C LEU A 67 -6.95 13.87 5.27
N ILE A 68 -5.87 13.22 4.82
CA ILE A 68 -4.55 13.27 5.47
C ILE A 68 -3.53 13.67 4.43
N SER A 69 -2.75 14.72 4.70
CA SER A 69 -1.68 15.20 3.83
C SER A 69 -0.81 16.24 4.52
N ASN A 70 0.44 16.34 4.13
CA ASN A 70 1.26 17.50 4.46
C ASN A 70 0.87 18.70 3.58
N LEU A 71 1.03 19.90 4.14
CA LEU A 71 0.86 21.16 3.41
C LEU A 71 2.25 21.66 2.98
N ALA A 72 2.49 21.72 1.66
CA ALA A 72 3.76 22.14 1.09
C ALA A 72 4.22 23.51 1.65
N GLY A 73 5.42 23.57 2.19
CA GLY A 73 5.99 24.79 2.77
C GLY A 73 5.51 25.16 4.19
N ILE A 74 4.59 24.37 4.77
CA ILE A 74 4.05 24.61 6.11
C ILE A 74 4.34 23.40 7.01
N THR A 75 3.94 22.23 6.57
CA THR A 75 4.11 20.99 7.33
C THR A 75 5.45 20.35 7.03
N PRO A 76 6.26 19.94 8.03
CA PRO A 76 7.42 19.09 7.77
C PRO A 76 7.00 17.83 7.00
N GLN A 77 7.74 17.52 5.95
CA GLN A 77 7.53 16.27 5.23
C GLN A 77 8.30 15.13 5.88
N LYS A 78 7.75 13.94 5.81
CA LYS A 78 8.39 12.72 6.30
C LYS A 78 8.23 11.62 5.26
N ALA A 79 9.32 10.94 4.93
CA ALA A 79 9.31 9.88 3.91
C ALA A 79 8.27 8.81 4.25
N ALA A 80 7.47 8.42 3.26
CA ALA A 80 6.43 7.39 3.35
C ALA A 80 5.28 7.69 4.37
N HIS A 81 5.07 8.95 4.73
CA HIS A 81 3.98 9.37 5.63
C HIS A 81 3.07 10.37 4.93
N ALA A 82 1.76 10.13 5.03
CA ALA A 82 0.74 11.12 4.66
C ALA A 82 0.70 12.31 5.64
N THR A 83 1.31 12.16 6.80
CA THR A 83 1.54 13.14 7.87
C THR A 83 0.31 13.48 8.70
N PHE A 84 -0.37 14.62 8.48
CA PHE A 84 -1.39 15.11 9.40
C PHE A 84 -2.77 15.14 8.76
N PRO A 85 -3.84 14.88 9.55
CA PRO A 85 -5.20 15.15 9.11
C PRO A 85 -5.39 16.62 8.73
N LEU A 86 -6.12 16.88 7.66
CA LEU A 86 -6.49 18.23 7.26
C LEU A 86 -7.46 18.86 8.27
N PRO A 87 -7.54 20.19 8.37
CA PRO A 87 -8.44 20.88 9.28
C PRO A 87 -9.88 20.40 9.17
N GLY A 88 -10.50 20.06 10.29
CA GLY A 88 -11.86 19.53 10.36
C GLY A 88 -11.97 18.01 10.29
N ILE A 89 -10.87 17.30 10.01
CA ILE A 89 -10.84 15.84 9.99
C ILE A 89 -10.26 15.32 11.30
N GLN A 90 -11.04 14.55 12.05
CA GLN A 90 -10.58 13.89 13.26
C GLN A 90 -10.33 12.41 13.00
N VAL A 91 -9.06 12.06 12.95
CA VAL A 91 -8.57 10.69 12.77
C VAL A 91 -8.32 10.05 14.12
N LEU A 92 -8.65 8.76 14.22
CA LEU A 92 -8.24 7.89 15.32
C LEU A 92 -7.95 6.47 14.82
N LEU A 93 -7.16 5.73 15.59
CA LEU A 93 -6.92 4.32 15.33
C LEU A 93 -7.67 3.50 16.38
N VAL A 94 -8.28 2.41 15.93
CA VAL A 94 -8.95 1.45 16.81
C VAL A 94 -8.32 0.07 16.68
N ASP A 95 -8.42 -0.72 17.73
CA ASP A 95 -8.07 -2.12 17.68
C ASP A 95 -9.16 -2.96 16.93
N GLU A 96 -9.02 -4.26 16.94
CA GLU A 96 -9.97 -5.19 16.29
C GLU A 96 -11.37 -5.15 16.91
N ASN A 97 -11.48 -4.76 18.17
CA ASN A 97 -12.72 -4.67 18.91
C ASN A 97 -13.37 -3.27 18.81
N GLY A 98 -12.75 -2.34 18.10
CA GLY A 98 -13.22 -0.96 17.98
C GLY A 98 -12.84 -0.07 19.17
N ILE A 99 -11.94 -0.54 20.04
CA ILE A 99 -11.44 0.25 21.17
C ILE A 99 -10.37 1.21 20.66
N VAL A 100 -10.52 2.49 21.00
CA VAL A 100 -9.56 3.52 20.58
C VAL A 100 -8.20 3.24 21.21
N VAL A 101 -7.18 3.11 20.35
CA VAL A 101 -5.78 2.95 20.78
C VAL A 101 -5.32 4.26 21.45
N GLU A 102 -4.75 4.16 22.64
CA GLU A 102 -4.22 5.32 23.36
C GLU A 102 -3.16 6.05 22.53
N GLY A 103 -3.18 7.38 22.52
CA GLY A 103 -2.27 8.20 21.70
C GLY A 103 -2.65 8.28 20.21
N SER A 104 -3.68 7.61 19.74
CA SER A 104 -4.05 7.58 18.32
C SER A 104 -4.95 8.72 17.85
N ASP A 105 -5.71 9.35 18.76
CA ASP A 105 -6.66 10.42 18.42
C ASP A 105 -5.92 11.70 18.02
N SER A 106 -6.17 12.18 16.80
CA SER A 106 -5.50 13.35 16.22
C SER A 106 -5.75 14.66 17.00
N THR A 107 -6.78 14.71 17.82
CA THR A 107 -7.13 15.89 18.64
C THR A 107 -6.57 15.86 20.06
N LYS A 108 -5.99 14.73 20.45
CA LYS A 108 -5.31 14.54 21.73
C LYS A 108 -3.82 14.48 21.47
N GLY A 109 -3.01 15.04 22.26
CA GLY A 109 -1.54 15.11 22.20
C GLY A 109 -0.82 14.14 21.25
N ILE A 110 0.47 14.27 21.15
CA ILE A 110 1.33 13.36 20.36
C ILE A 110 1.60 12.11 21.22
N PRO A 111 1.58 10.88 20.65
CA PRO A 111 1.85 9.69 21.42
C PRO A 111 3.32 9.60 21.86
N SER A 112 3.58 8.97 22.99
CA SER A 112 4.94 8.75 23.53
C SER A 112 5.69 7.62 22.80
N GLU A 113 4.97 6.77 22.08
CA GLU A 113 5.49 5.65 21.30
C GLU A 113 4.70 5.48 20.01
N LEU A 114 5.25 4.67 19.09
CA LEU A 114 4.54 4.32 17.85
C LEU A 114 3.25 3.55 18.20
N VAL A 115 2.12 4.05 17.75
CA VAL A 115 0.82 3.36 17.88
C VAL A 115 0.29 2.91 16.53
N GLN A 116 -0.42 1.79 16.52
CA GLN A 116 -0.95 1.19 15.28
C GLN A 116 -2.40 0.74 15.49
N GLY A 117 -3.18 0.73 14.41
CA GLY A 117 -4.55 0.24 14.45
C GLY A 117 -5.29 0.43 13.12
N ASN A 118 -6.56 0.16 13.15
CA ASN A 118 -7.46 0.38 12.02
C ASN A 118 -7.83 1.85 11.93
N LEU A 119 -7.62 2.46 10.78
CA LEU A 119 -7.89 3.87 10.55
C LEU A 119 -9.38 4.16 10.52
N CYS A 120 -9.82 5.08 11.37
CA CYS A 120 -11.20 5.53 11.44
C CYS A 120 -11.28 7.06 11.45
N ILE A 121 -12.39 7.60 10.93
CA ILE A 121 -12.75 9.01 11.03
C ILE A 121 -13.92 9.14 12.00
N LYS A 122 -13.77 10.00 12.99
CA LYS A 122 -14.72 10.11 14.10
C LYS A 122 -16.00 10.87 13.76
N TYR A 123 -15.88 11.95 13.01
CA TYR A 123 -17.02 12.81 12.67
C TYR A 123 -17.21 12.91 11.16
N PRO A 124 -18.45 13.04 10.70
CA PRO A 124 -18.73 13.27 9.28
C PRO A 124 -18.15 14.63 8.83
N TRP A 125 -17.78 14.70 7.56
CA TRP A 125 -17.30 15.90 6.88
C TRP A 125 -18.11 16.13 5.60
N PRO A 126 -18.07 17.35 5.01
CA PRO A 126 -18.93 17.68 3.86
C PRO A 126 -18.77 16.75 2.65
N GLY A 127 -17.58 16.21 2.41
CA GLY A 127 -17.25 15.34 1.27
C GLY A 127 -17.57 13.86 1.45
N ILE A 128 -18.00 13.44 2.65
CA ILE A 128 -18.32 12.02 2.91
C ILE A 128 -19.38 11.49 1.95
N LEU A 129 -19.22 10.25 1.47
CA LEU A 129 -20.22 9.60 0.63
C LEU A 129 -21.60 9.55 1.31
N ARG A 130 -22.66 9.68 0.55
CA ARG A 130 -24.05 9.59 1.02
C ARG A 130 -24.59 8.17 0.89
N THR A 131 -24.16 7.46 -0.15
CA THR A 131 -24.57 6.10 -0.45
C THR A 131 -23.72 5.53 -1.58
N THR A 132 -23.78 4.22 -1.75
CA THR A 132 -23.37 3.53 -2.99
C THR A 132 -24.57 3.46 -3.93
N TYR A 133 -24.37 3.76 -5.22
CA TYR A 133 -25.44 3.80 -6.20
C TYR A 133 -26.21 2.45 -6.23
N ASN A 134 -27.51 2.51 -6.06
CA ASN A 134 -28.43 1.37 -5.98
C ASN A 134 -28.15 0.33 -4.88
N ASP A 135 -27.26 0.61 -3.94
CA ASP A 135 -26.88 -0.33 -2.88
C ASP A 135 -26.52 0.39 -1.57
N HIS A 136 -27.52 1.01 -0.95
CA HIS A 136 -27.32 1.73 0.32
C HIS A 136 -26.90 0.80 1.46
N GLU A 137 -27.45 -0.40 1.51
CA GLU A 137 -27.13 -1.36 2.57
C GLU A 137 -25.65 -1.77 2.53
N ARG A 138 -25.09 -1.99 1.36
CA ARG A 138 -23.66 -2.23 1.18
C ARG A 138 -22.81 -1.05 1.68
N CYS A 139 -23.23 0.19 1.39
CA CYS A 139 -22.55 1.37 1.90
C CYS A 139 -22.50 1.36 3.45
N ARG A 140 -23.65 1.11 4.07
CA ARG A 140 -23.75 1.03 5.53
C ARG A 140 -22.90 -0.09 6.11
N GLN A 141 -22.97 -1.28 5.54
CA GLN A 141 -22.19 -2.44 6.01
C GLN A 141 -20.70 -2.25 5.85
N THR A 142 -20.25 -1.68 4.75
CA THR A 142 -18.81 -1.54 4.48
C THR A 142 -18.14 -0.48 5.35
N TYR A 143 -18.81 0.66 5.56
CA TYR A 143 -18.13 1.84 6.13
C TYR A 143 -18.62 2.24 7.52
N PHE A 144 -19.82 1.79 7.96
CA PHE A 144 -20.46 2.32 9.16
C PHE A 144 -20.93 1.26 10.16
N SER A 145 -20.81 -0.03 9.86
CA SER A 145 -21.28 -1.10 10.74
C SER A 145 -20.16 -1.87 11.45
N THR A 146 -18.92 -1.74 10.99
CA THR A 146 -17.77 -2.43 11.62
C THR A 146 -17.48 -1.87 13.00
N TYR A 147 -17.46 -0.54 13.12
CA TYR A 147 -17.24 0.15 14.39
C TYR A 147 -18.34 1.19 14.59
N GLU A 148 -19.01 1.11 15.74
CA GLU A 148 -20.15 1.97 16.04
C GLU A 148 -19.75 3.46 16.07
N ASN A 149 -20.54 4.30 15.39
CA ASN A 149 -20.36 5.75 15.28
C ASN A 149 -19.04 6.21 14.63
N LEU A 150 -18.35 5.33 13.90
CA LEU A 150 -17.13 5.65 13.17
C LEU A 150 -17.28 5.37 11.67
N TYR A 151 -16.62 6.19 10.85
CA TYR A 151 -16.38 5.82 9.47
C TYR A 151 -15.12 4.94 9.43
N PHE A 152 -15.29 3.66 9.09
CA PHE A 152 -14.20 2.71 8.93
C PHE A 152 -13.64 2.77 7.53
N THR A 153 -12.36 3.09 7.39
CA THR A 153 -11.73 3.26 6.08
C THR A 153 -11.34 1.95 5.41
N GLY A 154 -11.22 0.88 6.18
CA GLY A 154 -10.64 -0.39 5.72
C GLY A 154 -9.13 -0.34 5.54
N ASP A 155 -8.46 0.72 6.00
CA ASP A 155 -7.01 0.86 5.97
C ASP A 155 -6.41 0.69 7.37
N GLY A 156 -5.26 0.02 7.44
CA GLY A 156 -4.39 0.04 8.60
C GLY A 156 -3.52 1.29 8.60
N CYS A 157 -3.18 1.77 9.78
CA CYS A 157 -2.40 2.99 9.94
C CYS A 157 -1.54 2.95 11.20
N SER A 158 -0.42 3.65 11.18
CA SER A 158 0.39 3.95 12.36
C SER A 158 0.46 5.45 12.58
N ARG A 159 0.63 5.87 13.86
CA ARG A 159 0.94 7.23 14.26
C ARG A 159 2.21 7.24 15.07
N ASP A 160 3.18 8.03 14.66
CA ASP A 160 4.50 8.09 15.31
C ASP A 160 4.57 9.13 16.44
N THR A 161 5.73 9.17 17.09
CA THR A 161 6.04 10.09 18.21
C THR A 161 6.19 11.55 17.81
N GLU A 162 6.05 11.87 16.52
CA GLU A 162 5.96 13.24 15.99
C GLU A 162 4.53 13.58 15.58
N GLY A 163 3.61 12.61 15.70
CA GLY A 163 2.20 12.73 15.35
C GLY A 163 1.87 12.44 13.88
N ASN A 164 2.84 12.00 13.07
CA ASN A 164 2.60 11.70 11.67
C ASN A 164 1.87 10.38 11.49
N TYR A 165 0.90 10.36 10.58
CA TYR A 165 0.17 9.17 10.18
C TYR A 165 0.80 8.55 8.93
N ARG A 166 0.99 7.23 8.99
CA ARG A 166 1.47 6.40 7.88
C ARG A 166 0.45 5.30 7.60
N ILE A 167 -0.02 5.23 6.36
CA ILE A 167 -0.91 4.14 5.93
C ILE A 167 -0.07 2.88 5.75
N THR A 168 -0.46 1.81 6.43
CA THR A 168 0.29 0.53 6.41
C THR A 168 -0.28 -0.48 5.40
N GLY A 169 -1.42 -0.17 4.80
CA GLY A 169 -2.09 -0.99 3.79
C GLY A 169 -3.56 -1.23 4.12
N ARG A 170 -4.20 -2.09 3.33
CA ARG A 170 -5.60 -2.48 3.56
C ARG A 170 -5.69 -3.46 4.73
N VAL A 171 -6.72 -3.33 5.55
CA VAL A 171 -6.99 -4.27 6.66
C VAL A 171 -7.34 -5.65 6.13
N ASP A 172 -8.04 -5.73 5.00
CA ASP A 172 -8.37 -6.97 4.29
C ASP A 172 -7.17 -7.59 3.55
N ASP A 173 -6.06 -6.86 3.41
CA ASP A 173 -4.78 -7.34 2.88
C ASP A 173 -3.77 -7.67 4.00
N VAL A 174 -4.18 -7.66 5.27
CA VAL A 174 -3.36 -8.14 6.39
C VAL A 174 -3.37 -9.67 6.41
N LEU A 175 -2.18 -10.24 6.45
CA LEU A 175 -1.96 -11.68 6.53
C LEU A 175 -1.96 -12.13 7.99
N ASN A 176 -2.60 -13.27 8.29
CA ASN A 176 -2.53 -13.89 9.60
C ASN A 176 -1.65 -15.15 9.51
N VAL A 177 -0.35 -14.97 9.71
CA VAL A 177 0.65 -16.04 9.60
C VAL A 177 1.01 -16.54 10.99
N SER A 178 0.62 -17.74 11.33
CA SER A 178 0.92 -18.36 12.64
C SER A 178 0.49 -17.46 13.83
N GLY A 179 -0.65 -16.76 13.71
CA GLY A 179 -1.17 -15.85 14.73
C GLY A 179 -0.56 -14.44 14.73
N HIS A 180 0.40 -14.16 13.84
CA HIS A 180 0.97 -12.81 13.66
C HIS A 180 0.29 -12.10 12.51
N ARG A 181 -0.03 -10.83 12.72
CA ARG A 181 -0.60 -9.97 11.68
C ARG A 181 0.52 -9.25 10.94
N ILE A 182 0.62 -9.49 9.64
CA ILE A 182 1.66 -8.94 8.78
C ILE A 182 0.99 -8.22 7.63
N GLY A 183 1.28 -6.95 7.44
CA GLY A 183 0.78 -6.18 6.29
C GLY A 183 1.40 -6.65 4.98
N THR A 184 0.58 -6.90 3.95
CA THR A 184 1.12 -7.26 2.63
C THR A 184 2.07 -6.20 2.10
N ALA A 185 1.74 -4.92 2.28
CA ALA A 185 2.59 -3.80 1.87
C ALA A 185 3.97 -3.79 2.57
N GLU A 186 4.05 -4.25 3.82
CA GLU A 186 5.31 -4.36 4.55
C GLU A 186 6.22 -5.42 3.91
N VAL A 187 5.65 -6.57 3.56
CA VAL A 187 6.38 -7.65 2.89
C VAL A 187 6.78 -7.23 1.47
N GLU A 188 5.89 -6.57 0.72
CA GLU A 188 6.18 -6.00 -0.60
C GLU A 188 7.34 -5.01 -0.54
N ASN A 189 7.33 -4.11 0.45
CA ASN A 189 8.41 -3.15 0.66
C ASN A 189 9.75 -3.85 0.89
N ALA A 190 9.78 -4.90 1.73
CA ALA A 190 10.99 -5.65 2.00
C ALA A 190 11.48 -6.41 0.74
N ILE A 191 10.59 -7.00 -0.05
CA ILE A 191 10.94 -7.65 -1.31
C ILE A 191 11.51 -6.62 -2.30
N ASN A 192 10.88 -5.45 -2.42
CA ASN A 192 11.28 -4.39 -3.35
C ASN A 192 12.63 -3.73 -2.99
N MET A 193 13.17 -3.98 -1.79
CA MET A 193 14.54 -3.54 -1.43
C MET A 193 15.64 -4.42 -2.03
N TYR A 194 15.29 -5.55 -2.62
CA TYR A 194 16.26 -6.33 -3.40
C TYR A 194 16.47 -5.66 -4.77
N VAL A 195 17.74 -5.39 -5.10
CA VAL A 195 18.14 -4.51 -6.23
C VAL A 195 17.53 -4.89 -7.58
N ASP A 196 17.31 -6.17 -7.82
CA ASP A 196 16.79 -6.67 -9.09
C ASP A 196 15.27 -6.83 -9.12
N VAL A 197 14.56 -6.44 -8.06
CA VAL A 197 13.11 -6.43 -8.03
C VAL A 197 12.57 -5.07 -8.49
N VAL A 198 11.78 -5.09 -9.56
CA VAL A 198 11.10 -3.89 -10.09
C VAL A 198 9.84 -3.60 -9.31
N GLU A 199 9.04 -4.63 -9.06
CA GLU A 199 7.76 -4.51 -8.35
C GLU A 199 7.34 -5.88 -7.81
N SER A 200 6.60 -5.86 -6.70
CA SER A 200 6.00 -7.06 -6.15
C SER A 200 4.56 -6.84 -5.69
N ALA A 201 3.81 -7.93 -5.61
CA ALA A 201 2.50 -7.97 -4.98
C ALA A 201 2.40 -9.22 -4.11
N VAL A 202 1.94 -9.02 -2.88
CA VAL A 202 1.83 -10.09 -1.89
C VAL A 202 0.36 -10.33 -1.55
N VAL A 203 0.00 -11.60 -1.45
CA VAL A 203 -1.33 -12.05 -1.01
C VAL A 203 -1.20 -13.23 -0.06
N GLY A 204 -2.23 -13.42 0.77
CA GLY A 204 -2.38 -14.64 1.55
C GLY A 204 -2.98 -15.78 0.73
N TYR A 205 -2.64 -17.00 1.09
CA TYR A 205 -3.30 -18.21 0.63
C TYR A 205 -3.48 -19.20 1.78
N PRO A 206 -4.46 -20.13 1.74
CA PRO A 206 -4.64 -21.12 2.78
C PRO A 206 -3.39 -22.01 2.94
N HIS A 207 -2.92 -22.18 4.19
CA HIS A 207 -1.75 -22.97 4.51
C HIS A 207 -2.05 -23.88 5.72
N ASP A 208 -1.85 -25.18 5.57
CA ASP A 208 -2.28 -26.21 6.55
C ASP A 208 -1.71 -26.01 7.96
N ILE A 209 -0.49 -25.51 8.08
CA ILE A 209 0.20 -25.34 9.38
C ILE A 209 0.07 -23.91 9.90
N LYS A 210 0.19 -22.89 9.03
CA LYS A 210 0.26 -21.49 9.42
C LYS A 210 -1.10 -20.78 9.45
N GLY A 211 -2.16 -21.45 9.01
CA GLY A 211 -3.46 -20.85 8.72
C GLY A 211 -3.44 -20.09 7.39
N GLN A 212 -2.58 -19.07 7.28
CA GLN A 212 -2.25 -18.42 6.01
C GLN A 212 -0.76 -18.52 5.71
N GLY A 213 -0.43 -18.78 4.44
CA GLY A 213 0.89 -18.65 3.88
C GLY A 213 1.02 -17.37 3.08
N ILE A 214 2.25 -16.96 2.81
CA ILE A 214 2.59 -15.75 2.06
C ILE A 214 2.94 -16.13 0.63
N TYR A 215 2.19 -15.62 -0.34
CA TYR A 215 2.45 -15.79 -1.77
C TYR A 215 2.88 -14.44 -2.37
N ALA A 216 4.09 -14.37 -2.90
CA ALA A 216 4.65 -13.19 -3.53
C ALA A 216 4.71 -13.36 -5.05
N TYR A 217 4.14 -12.41 -5.79
CA TYR A 217 4.32 -12.26 -7.23
C TYR A 217 5.37 -11.17 -7.45
N VAL A 218 6.44 -11.47 -8.17
CA VAL A 218 7.61 -10.59 -8.26
C VAL A 218 7.98 -10.36 -9.72
N ILE A 219 8.15 -9.10 -10.10
CA ILE A 219 8.70 -8.70 -11.39
C ILE A 219 10.19 -8.40 -11.19
N LEU A 220 11.04 -9.10 -11.91
CA LEU A 220 12.48 -8.88 -11.94
C LEU A 220 12.88 -7.89 -13.04
N SER A 221 14.04 -7.27 -12.91
CA SER A 221 14.65 -6.49 -13.98
C SER A 221 15.00 -7.38 -15.18
N LYS A 222 15.11 -6.78 -16.37
CA LYS A 222 15.21 -7.53 -17.64
C LYS A 222 16.44 -8.43 -17.76
N ASP A 223 17.49 -8.12 -17.00
CA ASP A 223 18.78 -8.80 -17.10
C ASP A 223 18.94 -9.92 -16.07
N VAL A 224 17.92 -10.17 -15.25
CA VAL A 224 17.95 -11.17 -14.18
C VAL A 224 17.14 -12.40 -14.56
N THR A 225 17.72 -13.56 -14.34
CA THR A 225 17.06 -14.85 -14.59
C THR A 225 16.28 -15.32 -13.36
N ASP A 226 15.18 -16.03 -13.61
CA ASP A 226 14.45 -16.76 -12.56
C ASP A 226 15.28 -17.99 -12.14
N ASP A 227 16.09 -17.82 -11.12
CA ASP A 227 16.86 -18.91 -10.58
C ASP A 227 16.67 -19.07 -9.05
N SER A 228 17.20 -20.14 -8.52
CA SER A 228 17.11 -20.44 -7.09
C SER A 228 17.89 -19.45 -6.22
N LEU A 229 18.95 -18.83 -6.74
CA LEU A 229 19.77 -17.87 -6.02
C LEU A 229 19.02 -16.55 -5.84
N THR A 230 18.44 -16.01 -6.91
CA THR A 230 17.61 -14.79 -6.85
C THR A 230 16.47 -14.94 -5.85
N ARG A 231 15.79 -16.11 -5.87
CA ARG A 231 14.73 -16.43 -4.92
C ARG A 231 15.25 -16.45 -3.47
N GLN A 232 16.40 -17.07 -3.24
CA GLN A 232 17.01 -17.18 -1.92
C GLN A 232 17.43 -15.80 -1.39
N ASP A 233 17.98 -14.95 -2.22
CA ASP A 233 18.41 -13.59 -1.84
C ASP A 233 17.22 -12.70 -1.47
N ILE A 234 16.11 -12.79 -2.20
CA ILE A 234 14.86 -12.12 -1.85
C ILE A 234 14.37 -12.59 -0.47
N LEU A 235 14.34 -13.91 -0.22
CA LEU A 235 13.93 -14.47 1.07
C LEU A 235 14.83 -14.03 2.23
N GLN A 236 16.15 -13.93 2.01
CA GLN A 236 17.10 -13.41 2.99
C GLN A 236 16.88 -11.92 3.26
N THR A 237 16.59 -11.13 2.22
CA THR A 237 16.30 -9.72 2.34
C THR A 237 15.07 -9.49 3.21
N VAL A 238 13.96 -10.19 2.95
CA VAL A 238 12.75 -10.13 3.79
C VAL A 238 13.05 -10.54 5.23
N THR A 239 13.81 -11.62 5.41
CA THR A 239 14.17 -12.10 6.77
C THR A 239 14.99 -11.08 7.54
N ARG A 240 15.90 -10.39 6.87
CA ARG A 240 16.74 -9.35 7.50
C ARG A 240 15.95 -8.12 7.91
N ILE A 241 14.93 -7.73 7.11
CA ILE A 241 14.19 -6.47 7.30
C ILE A 241 13.05 -6.64 8.28
N ILE A 242 12.26 -7.71 8.15
CA ILE A 242 11.06 -7.93 8.96
C ILE A 242 11.26 -9.08 9.95
N GLY A 243 11.90 -10.15 9.51
CA GLY A 243 12.07 -11.38 10.28
C GLY A 243 11.58 -12.62 9.53
N ALA A 244 11.92 -13.80 10.06
CA ALA A 244 11.62 -15.08 9.43
C ALA A 244 10.12 -15.36 9.27
N ILE A 245 9.28 -14.76 10.12
CA ILE A 245 7.82 -14.93 10.09
C ILE A 245 7.19 -14.35 8.81
N ALA A 246 7.78 -13.31 8.22
CA ALA A 246 7.29 -12.62 7.03
C ALA A 246 7.85 -13.21 5.72
N LYS A 247 8.67 -14.25 5.82
CA LYS A 247 9.28 -14.88 4.65
C LYS A 247 8.22 -15.52 3.75
N PRO A 248 8.14 -15.13 2.45
CA PRO A 248 7.22 -15.77 1.51
C PRO A 248 7.42 -17.28 1.43
N ASP A 249 6.32 -18.02 1.48
CA ASP A 249 6.31 -19.47 1.25
C ASP A 249 6.43 -19.79 -0.24
N LYS A 250 5.86 -18.91 -1.05
CA LYS A 250 5.88 -19.03 -2.51
C LYS A 250 6.29 -17.70 -3.14
N ILE A 251 7.22 -17.75 -4.09
CA ILE A 251 7.58 -16.61 -4.94
C ILE A 251 7.39 -17.03 -6.38
N GLN A 252 6.46 -16.40 -7.08
CA GLN A 252 6.27 -16.58 -8.51
C GLN A 252 6.82 -15.36 -9.25
N PHE A 253 7.83 -15.58 -10.09
CA PHE A 253 8.31 -14.53 -10.99
C PHE A 253 7.33 -14.37 -12.16
N VAL A 254 6.95 -13.12 -12.43
CA VAL A 254 5.93 -12.75 -13.39
C VAL A 254 6.42 -11.59 -14.27
N LYS A 255 5.92 -11.50 -15.49
CA LYS A 255 6.28 -10.40 -16.40
C LYS A 255 5.49 -9.12 -16.11
N GLY A 256 4.36 -9.23 -15.44
CA GLY A 256 3.50 -8.11 -15.09
C GLY A 256 2.51 -8.48 -13.97
N LEU A 257 1.91 -7.47 -13.36
CA LEU A 257 0.85 -7.62 -12.36
C LEU A 257 -0.49 -7.14 -12.92
N PRO A 258 -1.62 -7.77 -12.54
CA PRO A 258 -2.94 -7.33 -12.97
C PRO A 258 -3.25 -5.96 -12.37
N LYS A 259 -3.30 -4.95 -13.21
CA LYS A 259 -3.53 -3.55 -12.82
C LYS A 259 -4.77 -2.97 -13.48
N THR A 260 -5.44 -2.08 -12.78
CA THR A 260 -6.46 -1.21 -13.37
C THR A 260 -5.80 -0.19 -14.32
N ARG A 261 -6.62 0.48 -15.14
CA ARG A 261 -6.15 1.58 -16.01
C ARG A 261 -5.50 2.74 -15.24
N SER A 262 -5.80 2.90 -13.95
CA SER A 262 -5.17 3.88 -13.06
C SER A 262 -3.86 3.38 -12.42
N GLY A 263 -3.41 2.15 -12.73
CA GLY A 263 -2.16 1.57 -12.22
C GLY A 263 -2.30 0.81 -10.89
N LYS A 264 -3.50 0.75 -10.31
CA LYS A 264 -3.73 0.03 -9.04
C LYS A 264 -3.70 -1.48 -9.26
N ILE A 265 -2.90 -2.20 -8.45
CA ILE A 265 -2.82 -3.67 -8.47
C ILE A 265 -4.14 -4.28 -7.99
N MET A 266 -4.65 -5.23 -8.75
CA MET A 266 -5.89 -5.95 -8.42
C MET A 266 -5.58 -7.21 -7.59
N ARG A 267 -5.18 -7.02 -6.32
CA ARG A 267 -4.80 -8.12 -5.40
C ARG A 267 -5.88 -9.19 -5.27
N ARG A 268 -7.15 -8.83 -5.41
CA ARG A 268 -8.26 -9.78 -5.42
C ARG A 268 -8.08 -10.90 -6.46
N ILE A 269 -7.60 -10.57 -7.65
CA ILE A 269 -7.33 -11.55 -8.71
C ILE A 269 -6.15 -12.44 -8.32
N LEU A 270 -5.07 -11.84 -7.84
CA LEU A 270 -3.87 -12.58 -7.40
C LEU A 270 -4.17 -13.54 -6.25
N ARG A 271 -5.01 -13.11 -5.28
CA ARG A 271 -5.43 -13.95 -4.16
C ARG A 271 -6.19 -15.18 -4.64
N LYS A 272 -7.19 -15.00 -5.50
CA LYS A 272 -7.95 -16.11 -6.09
C LYS A 272 -7.04 -17.11 -6.82
N ILE A 273 -6.09 -16.63 -7.60
CA ILE A 273 -5.13 -17.49 -8.27
C ILE A 273 -4.26 -18.24 -7.24
N ALA A 274 -3.76 -17.57 -6.21
CA ALA A 274 -2.98 -18.20 -5.15
C ALA A 274 -3.75 -19.30 -4.43
N GLU A 275 -5.05 -19.09 -4.17
CA GLU A 275 -5.99 -20.04 -3.57
C GLU A 275 -6.38 -21.21 -4.50
N GLY A 276 -6.01 -21.16 -5.79
CA GLY A 276 -6.33 -22.21 -6.76
C GLY A 276 -7.57 -21.94 -7.61
N GLU A 277 -8.23 -20.82 -7.42
CA GLU A 277 -9.39 -20.45 -8.21
C GLU A 277 -8.93 -19.73 -9.48
N THR A 278 -9.06 -20.38 -10.63
CA THR A 278 -8.62 -19.83 -11.92
C THR A 278 -9.76 -19.57 -12.91
N SER A 279 -10.97 -20.08 -12.63
CA SER A 279 -12.12 -19.99 -13.52
C SER A 279 -13.06 -18.80 -13.22
N ASN A 280 -13.13 -18.35 -11.97
CA ASN A 280 -14.00 -17.25 -11.55
C ASN A 280 -13.19 -16.14 -10.83
N LEU A 281 -12.44 -15.40 -11.60
CA LEU A 281 -11.61 -14.31 -11.09
C LEU A 281 -12.41 -13.02 -10.80
N GLY A 282 -13.71 -13.02 -11.06
CA GLY A 282 -14.63 -11.89 -10.92
C GLY A 282 -14.45 -10.86 -12.04
N ASP A 283 -14.92 -9.63 -11.81
CA ASP A 283 -14.86 -8.58 -12.83
C ASP A 283 -13.41 -8.21 -13.19
N THR A 284 -13.08 -8.44 -14.45
CA THR A 284 -11.76 -8.13 -15.07
C THR A 284 -11.84 -7.00 -16.10
N SER A 285 -13.03 -6.38 -16.28
CA SER A 285 -13.27 -5.35 -17.31
C SER A 285 -12.43 -4.08 -17.14
N THR A 286 -11.97 -3.82 -15.93
CA THR A 286 -11.14 -2.65 -15.59
C THR A 286 -9.64 -2.88 -15.74
N LEU A 287 -9.22 -4.09 -16.10
CA LEU A 287 -7.81 -4.42 -16.31
C LEU A 287 -7.22 -3.61 -17.48
N LEU A 288 -6.00 -3.12 -17.26
CA LEU A 288 -5.20 -2.48 -18.29
C LEU A 288 -4.77 -3.49 -19.37
N ASP A 289 -4.31 -4.66 -18.93
CA ASP A 289 -3.89 -5.78 -19.77
C ASP A 289 -4.43 -7.10 -19.20
N PRO A 290 -5.49 -7.66 -19.79
CA PRO A 290 -6.05 -8.94 -19.36
C PRO A 290 -5.14 -10.16 -19.63
N ALA A 291 -4.17 -10.07 -20.56
CA ALA A 291 -3.29 -11.19 -20.91
C ALA A 291 -2.37 -11.57 -19.74
N VAL A 292 -1.97 -10.60 -18.92
CA VAL A 292 -1.16 -10.82 -17.73
C VAL A 292 -1.77 -11.85 -16.79
N VAL A 293 -3.10 -11.87 -16.66
CA VAL A 293 -3.79 -12.80 -15.76
C VAL A 293 -3.59 -14.25 -16.24
N ASN A 294 -3.69 -14.48 -17.54
CA ASN A 294 -3.50 -15.82 -18.10
C ASN A 294 -2.05 -16.31 -17.91
N GLU A 295 -1.06 -15.41 -18.09
CA GLU A 295 0.35 -15.74 -17.84
C GLU A 295 0.58 -16.14 -16.38
N ILE A 296 -0.01 -15.41 -15.43
CA ILE A 296 0.10 -15.71 -13.99
C ILE A 296 -0.55 -17.07 -13.67
N VAL A 297 -1.71 -17.35 -14.23
CA VAL A 297 -2.43 -18.63 -14.04
C VAL A 297 -1.60 -19.80 -14.56
N VAL A 298 -1.01 -19.68 -15.75
CA VAL A 298 -0.17 -20.74 -16.35
C VAL A 298 1.12 -20.97 -15.56
N GLY A 299 1.73 -19.92 -15.05
CA GLY A 299 2.96 -19.98 -14.24
C GLY A 299 2.75 -20.25 -12.75
N LYS A 300 1.53 -20.58 -12.30
CA LYS A 300 1.24 -20.82 -10.88
C LYS A 300 2.07 -21.97 -10.29
N ILE A 301 2.60 -21.75 -9.07
CA ILE A 301 3.43 -22.69 -8.30
C ILE A 301 2.70 -23.23 -7.05
#